data_5cb3546cccacd0962640a782f0d0eee4
#
_entry.id   5cb3546cccacd0962640a782f0d0eee4
#
_cell.length_a   1.000
_cell.length_b   1.000
_cell.length_c   1.000
_cell.angle_alpha   90.00
_cell.angle_beta   90.00
_cell.angle_gamma   90.00
#
_symmetry.space_group_name_H-M   'P 1'
#
loop_
_entity.id
_entity.type
_entity.pdbx_description
1 polymer ?
#
loop_
_entity_poly.entity_id
_entity_poly.type
_entity_poly.pdbx_seq_one_letter_code
_entity_poly.pdbx_strand_id
1 'polypeptide(L)'
;DRRQRQMCIRDRCEAAAYYKTKNMTLWDAMLAMYEKYGYYKDHVESITLKGIEGLAKIQEIMDTLRSETLTEIGGYKVEKVRDYKKDTITDLATGAVTATGLPSSNVLYYELNDAAWFCVRPSGTEPKVKFYIGVKGSSMEEAEQKYEVLGKAVLDKINKML
;
A
#
# COMPACT_ATOMS: atom_id res chain seq x y z
N ASP A 1 21.03 -6.20 11.51
CA ASP A 1 21.80 -7.43 11.46
C ASP A 1 22.94 -7.34 10.44
N ARG A 2 24.18 -7.62 10.91
CA ARG A 2 25.40 -7.52 10.08
C ARG A 2 25.40 -8.47 8.89
N ARG A 3 24.92 -9.70 9.07
CA ARG A 3 24.88 -10.73 8.01
C ARG A 3 23.92 -10.35 6.90
N GLN A 4 22.78 -9.83 7.24
CA GLN A 4 21.77 -9.41 6.27
C GLN A 4 22.25 -8.20 5.45
N ARG A 5 22.94 -7.23 6.08
CA ARG A 5 23.55 -6.11 5.38
C ARG A 5 24.66 -6.55 4.41
N GLN A 6 25.52 -7.49 4.80
CA GLN A 6 26.56 -8.02 3.92
C GLN A 6 25.98 -8.76 2.72
N MET A 7 24.92 -9.54 2.92
CA MET A 7 24.23 -10.24 1.85
C MET A 7 23.64 -9.25 0.85
N CYS A 8 22.91 -8.23 1.31
CA CYS A 8 22.37 -7.19 0.44
C CYS A 8 23.42 -6.39 -0.33
N ILE A 9 24.59 -6.11 0.26
CA ILE A 9 25.69 -5.43 -0.42
C ILE A 9 26.27 -6.32 -1.52
N ARG A 10 26.55 -7.59 -1.21
CA ARG A 10 27.07 -8.56 -2.18
C ARG A 10 26.12 -8.73 -3.37
N ASP A 11 24.85 -8.96 -3.11
CA ASP A 11 23.85 -9.18 -4.15
C ASP A 11 23.68 -7.96 -5.06
N ARG A 12 23.75 -6.74 -4.50
CA ARG A 12 23.75 -5.50 -5.29
C ARG A 12 25.02 -5.34 -6.13
N CYS A 13 26.19 -5.69 -5.58
CA CYS A 13 27.45 -5.64 -6.33
C CYS A 13 27.45 -6.67 -7.47
N GLU A 14 26.93 -7.87 -7.24
CA GLU A 14 26.79 -8.92 -8.25
C GLU A 14 25.84 -8.49 -9.36
N ALA A 15 24.65 -7.96 -9.00
CA ALA A 15 23.72 -7.41 -9.97
C ALA A 15 24.34 -6.27 -10.80
N ALA A 16 25.05 -5.35 -10.15
CA ALA A 16 25.73 -4.25 -10.83
C ALA A 16 26.81 -4.76 -11.81
N ALA A 17 27.60 -5.75 -11.39
CA ALA A 17 28.62 -6.37 -12.23
C ALA A 17 27.97 -7.06 -13.45
N TYR A 18 26.89 -7.81 -13.23
CA TYR A 18 26.14 -8.47 -14.31
C TYR A 18 25.59 -7.47 -15.35
N TYR A 19 24.93 -6.40 -14.90
CA TYR A 19 24.39 -5.40 -15.83
C TYR A 19 25.50 -4.60 -16.52
N LYS A 20 26.65 -4.39 -15.87
CA LYS A 20 27.82 -3.77 -16.48
C LYS A 20 28.37 -4.58 -17.66
N THR A 21 28.30 -5.93 -17.63
CA THR A 21 28.65 -6.76 -18.79
C THR A 21 27.71 -6.55 -19.99
N LYS A 22 26.54 -5.97 -19.77
CA LYS A 22 25.55 -5.62 -20.79
C LYS A 22 25.57 -4.13 -21.16
N ASN A 23 26.60 -3.38 -20.75
CA ASN A 23 26.69 -1.93 -20.87
C ASN A 23 25.49 -1.17 -20.27
N MET A 24 24.92 -1.70 -19.18
CA MET A 24 23.78 -1.14 -18.44
C MET A 24 24.21 -0.77 -17.02
N THR A 25 23.67 0.32 -16.52
CA THR A 25 23.65 0.63 -15.09
C THR A 25 22.49 -0.11 -14.39
N LEU A 26 22.47 -0.11 -13.06
CA LEU A 26 21.29 -0.61 -12.32
C LEU A 26 20.04 0.26 -12.58
N TRP A 27 20.22 1.54 -12.89
CA TRP A 27 19.13 2.44 -13.28
C TRP A 27 18.52 2.01 -14.62
N ASP A 28 19.35 1.76 -15.63
CA ASP A 28 18.89 1.28 -16.94
C ASP A 28 18.14 -0.05 -16.82
N ALA A 29 18.65 -0.95 -15.96
CA ALA A 29 17.99 -2.22 -15.67
C ALA A 29 16.61 -2.03 -14.99
N MET A 30 16.49 -1.05 -14.10
CA MET A 30 15.22 -0.70 -13.44
C MET A 30 14.23 -0.09 -14.45
N LEU A 31 14.69 0.81 -15.33
CA LEU A 31 13.85 1.37 -16.39
C LEU A 31 13.33 0.28 -17.33
N ALA A 32 14.20 -0.64 -17.77
CA ALA A 32 13.80 -1.78 -18.58
C ALA A 32 12.77 -2.70 -17.88
N MET A 33 12.85 -2.81 -16.57
CA MET A 33 11.88 -3.54 -15.75
C MET A 33 10.53 -2.81 -15.72
N TYR A 34 10.53 -1.49 -15.56
CA TYR A 34 9.31 -0.67 -15.63
C TYR A 34 8.65 -0.73 -17.01
N GLU A 35 9.43 -0.64 -18.08
CA GLU A 35 8.91 -0.81 -19.46
C GLU A 35 8.25 -2.17 -19.66
N LYS A 36 8.84 -3.22 -19.09
CA LYS A 36 8.34 -4.60 -19.25
C LYS A 36 7.10 -4.90 -18.41
N TYR A 37 7.04 -4.42 -17.17
CA TYR A 37 6.01 -4.82 -16.19
C TYR A 37 5.00 -3.70 -15.87
N GLY A 38 5.31 -2.47 -16.25
CA GLY A 38 4.56 -1.25 -15.91
C GLY A 38 5.26 -0.43 -14.84
N TYR A 39 4.88 0.82 -14.76
CA TYR A 39 5.45 1.79 -13.84
C TYR A 39 4.66 1.78 -12.54
N TYR A 40 5.22 1.18 -11.49
CA TYR A 40 4.61 1.11 -10.16
C TYR A 40 5.12 2.26 -9.30
N LYS A 41 4.20 2.91 -8.61
CA LYS A 41 4.48 3.92 -7.59
C LYS A 41 3.84 3.49 -6.29
N ASP A 42 4.68 3.30 -5.26
CA ASP A 42 4.25 3.03 -3.89
C ASP A 42 4.65 4.21 -2.99
N HIS A 43 3.77 4.59 -2.09
CA HIS A 43 4.02 5.62 -1.10
C HIS A 43 3.41 5.29 0.25
N VAL A 44 3.98 5.85 1.31
CA VAL A 44 3.51 5.67 2.69
C VAL A 44 3.24 7.04 3.31
N GLU A 45 1.98 7.27 3.63
CA GLU A 45 1.55 8.40 4.44
C GLU A 45 1.35 7.99 5.89
N SER A 46 1.49 8.91 6.82
CA SER A 46 1.25 8.62 8.23
C SER A 46 0.67 9.81 8.97
N ILE A 47 -0.32 9.53 9.82
CA ILE A 47 -0.94 10.51 10.72
C ILE A 47 -0.60 10.11 12.15
N THR A 48 -0.02 11.03 12.92
CA THR A 48 0.30 10.85 14.32
C THR A 48 -0.67 11.66 15.16
N LEU A 49 -1.38 11.00 16.06
CA LEU A 49 -2.32 11.61 17.01
C LEU A 49 -1.69 11.54 18.40
N LYS A 50 -1.77 12.64 19.18
CA LYS A 50 -1.11 12.71 20.47
C LYS A 50 -1.97 12.12 21.60
N GLY A 51 -1.32 11.48 22.57
CA GLY A 51 -1.95 11.06 23.81
C GLY A 51 -2.84 9.82 23.72
N ILE A 52 -3.52 9.51 24.82
CA ILE A 52 -4.45 8.37 24.94
C ILE A 52 -5.67 8.56 24.03
N GLU A 53 -6.15 9.78 23.90
CA GLU A 53 -7.25 10.15 23.00
C GLU A 53 -6.90 9.83 21.53
N GLY A 54 -5.63 10.02 21.15
CA GLY A 54 -5.16 9.66 19.82
C GLY A 54 -5.24 8.17 19.52
N LEU A 55 -4.95 7.30 20.49
CA LEU A 55 -5.10 5.85 20.34
C LEU A 55 -6.57 5.45 20.18
N ALA A 56 -7.47 6.04 20.99
CA ALA A 56 -8.90 5.80 20.89
C ALA A 56 -9.44 6.23 19.50
N LYS A 57 -9.00 7.40 19.03
CA LYS A 57 -9.40 7.92 17.72
C LYS A 57 -8.92 7.04 16.56
N ILE A 58 -7.70 6.51 16.64
CA ILE A 58 -7.19 5.55 15.63
C ILE A 58 -8.04 4.28 15.61
N GLN A 59 -8.45 3.77 16.78
CA GLN A 59 -9.33 2.61 16.86
C GLN A 59 -10.72 2.92 16.26
N GLU A 60 -11.28 4.07 16.53
CA GLU A 60 -12.54 4.56 15.96
C GLU A 60 -12.46 4.61 14.41
N ILE A 61 -11.37 5.16 13.85
CA ILE A 61 -11.12 5.18 12.41
C ILE A 61 -11.14 3.76 11.83
N MET A 62 -10.43 2.83 12.46
CA MET A 62 -10.37 1.44 11.98
C MET A 62 -11.72 0.75 12.06
N ASP A 63 -12.51 1.00 13.08
CA ASP A 63 -13.84 0.41 13.27
C ASP A 63 -14.85 1.03 12.28
N THR A 64 -14.75 2.33 12.02
CA THR A 64 -15.54 3.02 10.99
C THR A 64 -15.25 2.46 9.60
N LEU A 65 -13.97 2.31 9.24
CA LEU A 65 -13.57 1.72 7.95
C LEU A 65 -14.04 0.26 7.80
N ARG A 66 -14.15 -0.50 8.90
CA ARG A 66 -14.67 -1.88 8.90
C ARG A 66 -16.18 -1.97 8.78
N SER A 67 -16.89 -0.99 9.30
CA SER A 67 -18.36 -0.97 9.27
C SER A 67 -18.92 -0.38 7.97
N GLU A 68 -18.14 0.46 7.31
CA GLU A 68 -18.52 1.11 6.06
C GLU A 68 -18.20 0.21 4.86
N THR A 69 -19.16 0.08 3.95
CA THR A 69 -18.89 -0.55 2.65
C THR A 69 -18.37 0.50 1.68
N LEU A 70 -17.04 0.61 1.59
CA LEU A 70 -16.39 1.51 0.64
C LEU A 70 -16.42 0.88 -0.76
N THR A 71 -17.16 1.47 -1.68
CA THR A 71 -17.31 0.99 -3.07
C THR A 71 -16.43 1.73 -4.06
N GLU A 72 -16.04 2.98 -3.74
CA GLU A 72 -15.22 3.84 -4.60
C GLU A 72 -14.38 4.81 -3.76
N ILE A 73 -13.18 5.14 -4.24
CA ILE A 73 -12.32 6.17 -3.67
C ILE A 73 -11.44 6.79 -4.75
N GLY A 74 -11.42 8.13 -4.85
CA GLY A 74 -10.59 8.86 -5.82
C GLY A 74 -10.86 8.49 -7.28
N GLY A 75 -12.09 8.07 -7.62
CA GLY A 75 -12.44 7.59 -8.96
C GLY A 75 -12.07 6.12 -9.21
N TYR A 76 -11.47 5.44 -8.22
CA TYR A 76 -11.19 4.01 -8.30
C TYR A 76 -12.30 3.19 -7.65
N LYS A 77 -12.75 2.16 -8.36
CA LYS A 77 -13.71 1.20 -7.83
C LYS A 77 -13.00 0.22 -6.89
N VAL A 78 -13.56 -0.03 -5.72
CA VAL A 78 -13.08 -1.07 -4.82
C VAL A 78 -13.58 -2.42 -5.32
N GLU A 79 -12.65 -3.34 -5.60
CA GLU A 79 -12.95 -4.68 -6.06
C GLU A 79 -13.02 -5.67 -4.89
N LYS A 80 -12.02 -5.61 -3.98
CA LYS A 80 -11.96 -6.48 -2.81
C LYS A 80 -11.51 -5.73 -1.56
N VAL A 81 -12.00 -6.19 -0.42
CA VAL A 81 -11.56 -5.74 0.89
C VAL A 81 -11.03 -6.92 1.68
N ARG A 82 -9.80 -6.82 2.16
CA ARG A 82 -9.18 -7.80 3.06
C ARG A 82 -9.12 -7.23 4.48
N ASP A 83 -9.83 -7.83 5.40
CA ASP A 83 -9.74 -7.52 6.82
C ASP A 83 -8.95 -8.63 7.53
N TYR A 84 -7.68 -8.37 7.79
CA TYR A 84 -6.80 -9.34 8.44
C TYR A 84 -7.13 -9.56 9.92
N LYS A 85 -7.89 -8.65 10.56
CA LYS A 85 -8.38 -8.84 11.94
C LYS A 85 -9.50 -9.88 12.00
N LYS A 86 -10.35 -9.90 10.96
CA LYS A 86 -11.49 -10.82 10.83
C LYS A 86 -11.18 -12.07 10.01
N ASP A 87 -9.97 -12.17 9.46
CA ASP A 87 -9.57 -13.23 8.53
C ASP A 87 -10.50 -13.35 7.32
N THR A 88 -10.89 -12.21 6.70
CA THR A 88 -11.82 -12.20 5.59
C THR A 88 -11.28 -11.47 4.36
N ILE A 89 -11.61 -12.00 3.18
CA ILE A 89 -11.51 -11.33 1.88
C ILE A 89 -12.92 -11.24 1.33
N THR A 90 -13.44 -10.04 1.19
CA THR A 90 -14.77 -9.79 0.61
C THR A 90 -14.61 -9.29 -0.83
N ASP A 91 -15.15 -10.00 -1.78
CA ASP A 91 -15.27 -9.57 -3.18
C ASP A 91 -16.54 -8.75 -3.32
N LEU A 92 -16.42 -7.47 -3.69
CA LEU A 92 -17.57 -6.55 -3.72
C LEU A 92 -18.45 -6.72 -4.96
N ALA A 93 -17.95 -7.38 -6.01
CA ALA A 93 -18.75 -7.62 -7.20
C ALA A 93 -19.70 -8.81 -7.02
N THR A 94 -19.23 -9.85 -6.31
CA THR A 94 -19.99 -11.10 -6.13
C THR A 94 -20.60 -11.23 -4.74
N GLY A 95 -20.11 -10.46 -3.76
CA GLY A 95 -20.46 -10.61 -2.34
C GLY A 95 -19.80 -11.84 -1.68
N ALA A 96 -18.94 -12.57 -2.39
CA ALA A 96 -18.27 -13.75 -1.86
C ALA A 96 -17.27 -13.36 -0.75
N VAL A 97 -17.27 -14.14 0.32
CA VAL A 97 -16.34 -13.99 1.45
C VAL A 97 -15.51 -15.24 1.59
N THR A 98 -14.18 -15.08 1.61
CA THR A 98 -13.21 -16.17 1.82
C THR A 98 -12.24 -15.79 2.93
N ALA A 99 -11.50 -16.78 3.47
CA ALA A 99 -10.48 -16.52 4.46
C ALA A 99 -9.19 -15.98 3.81
N THR A 100 -8.43 -15.15 4.54
CA THR A 100 -7.08 -14.73 4.14
C THR A 100 -6.06 -15.85 4.37
N GLY A 101 -6.30 -16.72 5.35
CA GLY A 101 -5.38 -17.77 5.78
C GLY A 101 -4.10 -17.25 6.44
N LEU A 102 -4.08 -16.01 6.90
CA LEU A 102 -2.92 -15.34 7.50
C LEU A 102 -3.15 -15.04 8.98
N PRO A 103 -2.08 -14.90 9.78
CA PRO A 103 -2.20 -14.51 11.18
C PRO A 103 -2.98 -13.21 11.35
N SER A 104 -3.84 -13.16 12.39
CA SER A 104 -4.66 -11.97 12.67
C SER A 104 -3.81 -10.74 12.94
N SER A 105 -4.14 -9.65 12.28
CA SER A 105 -3.51 -8.34 12.44
C SER A 105 -4.51 -7.21 12.20
N ASN A 106 -4.31 -6.06 12.86
CA ASN A 106 -5.20 -4.90 12.70
C ASN A 106 -4.87 -4.14 11.42
N VAL A 107 -5.15 -4.77 10.26
CA VAL A 107 -4.87 -4.24 8.93
C VAL A 107 -6.11 -4.37 8.05
N LEU A 108 -6.40 -3.33 7.29
CA LEU A 108 -7.38 -3.32 6.20
C LEU A 108 -6.64 -3.06 4.88
N TYR A 109 -6.90 -3.88 3.89
CA TYR A 109 -6.31 -3.76 2.55
C TYR A 109 -7.44 -3.73 1.51
N TYR A 110 -7.40 -2.73 0.66
CA TYR A 110 -8.39 -2.49 -0.40
C TYR A 110 -7.73 -2.69 -1.75
N GLU A 111 -8.21 -3.68 -2.50
CA GLU A 111 -7.86 -3.89 -3.90
C GLU A 111 -8.79 -3.02 -4.76
N LEU A 112 -8.20 -2.24 -5.61
CA LEU A 112 -8.91 -1.32 -6.50
C LEU A 112 -8.74 -1.78 -7.95
N ASN A 113 -9.58 -1.29 -8.84
CA ASN A 113 -9.37 -1.49 -10.25
C ASN A 113 -8.05 -0.83 -10.72
N ASP A 114 -7.62 -1.14 -11.96
CA ASP A 114 -6.40 -0.62 -12.58
C ASP A 114 -5.11 -0.92 -11.78
N ALA A 115 -5.08 -2.08 -11.10
CA ALA A 115 -3.97 -2.53 -10.26
C ALA A 115 -3.57 -1.53 -9.15
N ALA A 116 -4.49 -0.63 -8.77
CA ALA A 116 -4.32 0.27 -7.64
C ALA A 116 -4.73 -0.42 -6.33
N TRP A 117 -4.19 0.05 -5.22
CA TRP A 117 -4.54 -0.46 -3.90
C TRP A 117 -4.19 0.54 -2.80
N PHE A 118 -4.82 0.42 -1.67
CA PHE A 118 -4.35 1.07 -0.44
C PHE A 118 -4.55 0.16 0.78
N CYS A 119 -3.73 0.40 1.79
CA CYS A 119 -3.75 -0.35 3.04
C CYS A 119 -3.71 0.60 4.23
N VAL A 120 -4.52 0.32 5.24
CA VAL A 120 -4.56 1.07 6.48
C VAL A 120 -4.08 0.19 7.63
N ARG A 121 -3.03 0.67 8.33
CA ARG A 121 -2.40 -0.06 9.42
C ARG A 121 -2.04 0.86 10.59
N PRO A 122 -2.67 0.70 11.76
CA PRO A 122 -2.21 1.34 12.98
C PRO A 122 -0.82 0.84 13.41
N SER A 123 -0.04 1.72 14.04
CA SER A 123 1.18 1.30 14.72
C SER A 123 0.82 0.54 16.01
N GLY A 124 1.56 -0.53 16.30
CA GLY A 124 1.38 -1.28 17.56
C GLY A 124 2.02 -0.62 18.79
N THR A 125 2.90 0.36 18.60
CA THR A 125 3.73 0.94 19.66
C THR A 125 3.58 2.46 19.80
N GLU A 126 3.01 3.12 18.81
CA GLU A 126 2.87 4.59 18.77
C GLU A 126 1.44 4.97 18.37
N PRO A 127 0.91 6.13 18.82
CA PRO A 127 -0.39 6.64 18.40
C PRO A 127 -0.32 7.18 16.96
N LYS A 128 -0.09 6.29 16.02
CA LYS A 128 0.13 6.57 14.61
C LYS A 128 -0.64 5.57 13.75
N VAL A 129 -1.24 6.03 12.68
CA VAL A 129 -1.80 5.21 11.62
C VAL A 129 -1.04 5.46 10.31
N LYS A 130 -0.71 4.40 9.60
CA LYS A 130 -0.02 4.45 8.30
C LYS A 130 -0.97 4.04 7.19
N PHE A 131 -0.83 4.73 6.07
CA PHE A 131 -1.53 4.46 4.82
C PHE A 131 -0.50 4.13 3.77
N TYR A 132 -0.57 2.93 3.24
CA TYR A 132 0.24 2.49 2.12
C TYR A 132 -0.62 2.58 0.88
N ILE A 133 -0.13 3.20 -0.17
CA ILE A 133 -0.87 3.45 -1.40
C ILE A 133 0.01 3.03 -2.55
N GLY A 134 -0.51 2.19 -3.44
CA GLY A 134 0.19 1.75 -4.62
C GLY A 134 -0.67 1.91 -5.87
N VAL A 135 -0.06 2.36 -6.94
CA VAL A 135 -0.68 2.54 -8.25
C VAL A 135 0.23 2.04 -9.36
N LYS A 136 -0.36 1.79 -10.52
CA LYS A 136 0.36 1.42 -11.74
C LYS A 136 0.02 2.39 -12.86
N GLY A 137 1.05 2.86 -13.59
CA GLY A 137 0.90 3.68 -14.78
C GLY A 137 1.55 3.04 -16.01
N SER A 138 1.30 3.63 -17.17
CA SER A 138 2.01 3.35 -18.42
C SER A 138 3.31 4.17 -18.55
N SER A 139 3.46 5.20 -17.73
CA SER A 139 4.67 6.02 -17.56
C SER A 139 4.87 6.42 -16.10
N MET A 140 6.05 6.96 -15.77
CA MET A 140 6.33 7.49 -14.42
C MET A 140 5.42 8.67 -14.11
N GLU A 141 5.16 9.55 -15.07
CA GLU A 141 4.29 10.73 -14.94
C GLU A 141 2.84 10.31 -14.66
N GLU A 142 2.34 9.31 -15.39
CA GLU A 142 0.99 8.79 -15.15
C GLU A 142 0.88 8.12 -13.77
N ALA A 143 1.87 7.34 -13.37
CA ALA A 143 1.90 6.73 -12.03
C ALA A 143 1.91 7.79 -10.92
N GLU A 144 2.66 8.90 -11.11
CA GLU A 144 2.66 10.04 -10.17
C GLU A 144 1.27 10.69 -10.08
N GLN A 145 0.66 11.02 -11.21
CA GLN A 145 -0.68 11.63 -11.25
C GLN A 145 -1.74 10.75 -10.61
N LYS A 146 -1.71 9.44 -10.90
CA LYS A 146 -2.61 8.46 -10.27
C LYS A 146 -2.42 8.41 -8.76
N TYR A 147 -1.17 8.42 -8.29
CA TYR A 147 -0.87 8.46 -6.87
C TYR A 147 -1.39 9.75 -6.21
N GLU A 148 -1.18 10.92 -6.80
CA GLU A 148 -1.67 12.19 -6.25
C GLU A 148 -3.19 12.18 -6.07
N VAL A 149 -3.93 11.68 -7.06
CA VAL A 149 -5.39 11.57 -7.00
C VAL A 149 -5.84 10.61 -5.90
N LEU A 150 -5.33 9.39 -5.90
CA LEU A 150 -5.72 8.37 -4.92
C LEU A 150 -5.24 8.73 -3.52
N GLY A 151 -3.99 9.20 -3.38
CA GLY A 151 -3.41 9.60 -2.10
C GLY A 151 -4.20 10.71 -1.44
N LYS A 152 -4.54 11.76 -2.20
CA LYS A 152 -5.38 12.85 -1.72
C LYS A 152 -6.76 12.34 -1.27
N ALA A 153 -7.41 11.49 -2.07
CA ALA A 153 -8.73 10.98 -1.74
C ALA A 153 -8.72 10.11 -0.47
N VAL A 154 -7.69 9.27 -0.27
CA VAL A 154 -7.51 8.47 0.95
C VAL A 154 -7.31 9.39 2.15
N LEU A 155 -6.40 10.37 2.06
CA LEU A 155 -6.14 11.31 3.16
C LEU A 155 -7.35 12.17 3.49
N ASP A 156 -8.07 12.68 2.50
CA ASP A 156 -9.29 13.48 2.69
C ASP A 156 -10.40 12.66 3.40
N LYS A 157 -10.53 11.36 3.04
CA LYS A 157 -11.47 10.46 3.73
C LYS A 157 -11.11 10.28 5.20
N ILE A 158 -9.83 10.08 5.50
CA ILE A 158 -9.36 9.90 6.88
C ILE A 158 -9.46 11.19 7.67
N ASN A 159 -9.09 12.33 7.10
CA ASN A 159 -9.19 13.64 7.75
C ASN A 159 -10.63 14.01 8.15
N LYS A 160 -11.63 13.53 7.42
CA LYS A 160 -13.05 13.69 7.80
C LYS A 160 -13.45 12.85 9.01
N MET A 161 -12.66 11.86 9.36
CA MET A 161 -12.89 10.99 10.54
C MET A 161 -12.11 11.46 11.76
N LEU A 162 -11.15 12.40 11.59
CA LEU A 162 -10.37 13.00 12.70
C LEU A 162 -11.16 14.10 13.39
#